data_d0e21d94db379edc241a857c173210be
#
_entry.id   d0e21d94db379edc241a857c173210be
#
_cell.length_a   1.000
_cell.length_b   1.000
_cell.length_c   1.000
_cell.angle_alpha   90.00
_cell.angle_beta   90.00
_cell.angle_gamma   90.00
#
_symmetry.space_group_name_H-M   'P 1'
#
loop_
_entity.id
_entity.type
_entity.pdbx_description
1 polymer ?
#
loop_
_entity_poly.entity_id
_entity_poly.type
_entity_poly.pdbx_seq_one_letter_code
_entity_poly.pdbx_strand_id
1 'polypeptide(L)'
;MKNILQEIVSYKKIEIEKSKKIISGESLNRQIKSLSKPLSFLDELRNKNKEGKAGIIAEVKKASPSKGIIKEDFNHIEIAKEYEKGGAACLSI
;
A
#
# COMPACT_ATOMS: atom_id res chain seq x y z
N MET A 1 23.86 17.79 -9.20
CA MET A 1 23.67 16.64 -8.29
C MET A 1 22.25 16.12 -8.43
N LYS A 2 22.10 14.87 -8.81
CA LYS A 2 20.78 14.25 -8.83
C LYS A 2 20.31 13.99 -7.41
N ASN A 3 19.10 14.41 -7.06
CA ASN A 3 18.48 13.99 -5.80
C ASN A 3 17.71 12.70 -6.02
N ILE A 4 17.46 11.97 -4.94
CA ILE A 4 16.78 10.67 -4.96
C ILE A 4 15.35 10.77 -5.51
N LEU A 5 14.66 11.87 -5.28
CA LEU A 5 13.29 12.07 -5.77
C LEU A 5 13.27 12.13 -7.30
N GLN A 6 14.23 12.82 -7.91
CA GLN A 6 14.35 12.90 -9.37
C GLN A 6 14.61 11.52 -9.98
N GLU A 7 15.45 10.72 -9.35
CA GLU A 7 15.73 9.35 -9.78
C GLU A 7 14.46 8.47 -9.70
N ILE A 8 13.72 8.56 -8.59
CA ILE A 8 12.47 7.83 -8.42
C ILE A 8 11.44 8.22 -9.47
N VAL A 9 11.27 9.53 -9.72
CA VAL A 9 10.32 10.02 -10.73
C VAL A 9 10.70 9.53 -12.12
N SER A 10 11.97 9.60 -12.48
CA SER A 10 12.46 9.14 -13.79
C SER A 10 12.19 7.64 -13.98
N TYR A 11 12.49 6.85 -12.98
CA TYR A 11 12.23 5.41 -13.00
C TYR A 11 10.73 5.10 -13.09
N LYS A 12 9.91 5.79 -12.28
CA LYS A 12 8.46 5.58 -12.29
C LYS A 12 7.81 5.92 -13.62
N LYS A 13 8.27 6.94 -14.32
CA LYS A 13 7.78 7.27 -15.66
C LYS A 13 7.98 6.11 -16.63
N ILE A 14 9.15 5.49 -16.61
CA ILE A 14 9.46 4.33 -17.44
C ILE A 14 8.60 3.13 -17.06
N GLU A 15 8.48 2.86 -15.77
CA GLU A 15 7.67 1.76 -15.22
C GLU A 15 6.19 1.89 -15.59
N ILE A 16 5.65 3.09 -15.48
CA ILE A 16 4.23 3.38 -15.83
C ILE A 16 3.99 3.14 -17.32
N GLU A 17 4.87 3.61 -18.18
CA GLU A 17 4.71 3.39 -19.63
C GLU A 17 4.75 1.90 -19.99
N LYS A 18 5.64 1.14 -19.38
CA LYS A 18 5.67 -0.31 -19.56
C LYS A 18 4.39 -0.99 -19.07
N SER A 19 3.91 -0.60 -17.90
CA SER A 19 2.68 -1.15 -17.31
C SER A 19 1.45 -0.87 -18.17
N LYS A 20 1.35 0.34 -18.74
CA LYS A 20 0.25 0.72 -19.63
C LYS A 20 0.21 -0.09 -20.92
N LYS A 21 1.35 -0.57 -21.39
CA LYS A 21 1.43 -1.46 -22.56
C LYS A 21 0.90 -2.87 -22.26
N ILE A 22 1.01 -3.31 -21.01
CA ILE A 22 0.52 -4.62 -20.57
C ILE A 22 -0.98 -4.55 -20.27
N ILE A 23 -1.38 -3.56 -19.47
CA ILE A 23 -2.78 -3.32 -19.10
C ILE A 23 -3.07 -1.83 -19.23
N SER A 24 -3.99 -1.47 -20.13
CA SER A 24 -4.39 -0.08 -20.33
C SER A 24 -5.26 0.45 -19.18
N GLY A 25 -5.32 1.77 -19.02
CA GLY A 25 -6.21 2.42 -18.05
C GLY A 25 -7.68 2.07 -18.28
N GLU A 26 -8.11 1.95 -19.54
CA GLU A 26 -9.47 1.51 -19.89
C GLU A 26 -9.76 0.10 -19.42
N SER A 27 -8.79 -0.83 -19.60
CA SER A 27 -8.91 -2.20 -19.12
C SER A 27 -9.00 -2.26 -17.60
N LEU A 28 -8.20 -1.48 -16.88
CA LEU A 28 -8.30 -1.36 -15.42
C LEU A 28 -9.67 -0.86 -14.98
N ASN A 29 -10.19 0.17 -15.64
CA ASN A 29 -11.53 0.72 -15.33
C ASN A 29 -12.63 -0.33 -15.54
N ARG A 30 -12.54 -1.13 -16.58
CA ARG A 30 -13.49 -2.23 -16.79
C ARG A 30 -13.41 -3.28 -15.68
N GLN A 31 -12.20 -3.64 -15.27
CA GLN A 31 -11.99 -4.60 -14.17
C GLN A 31 -12.53 -4.08 -12.84
N ILE A 32 -12.31 -2.80 -12.54
CA ILE A 32 -12.82 -2.15 -11.33
C ILE A 32 -14.35 -2.24 -11.25
N LYS A 33 -15.04 -2.04 -12.36
CA LYS A 33 -16.50 -2.11 -12.40
C LYS A 33 -17.07 -3.50 -12.07
N SER A 34 -16.28 -4.55 -12.28
CA SER A 34 -16.69 -5.93 -12.00
C SER A 34 -16.36 -6.38 -10.57
N LEU A 35 -15.60 -5.58 -9.83
CA LEU A 35 -15.19 -5.92 -8.46
C LEU A 35 -16.24 -5.48 -7.44
N SER A 36 -16.29 -6.21 -6.33
CA SER A 36 -17.05 -5.78 -5.17
C SER A 36 -16.45 -4.52 -4.55
N LYS A 37 -17.30 -3.76 -3.84
CA LYS A 37 -16.84 -2.56 -3.13
C LYS A 37 -15.80 -2.94 -2.09
N PRO A 38 -14.64 -2.23 -2.01
CA PRO A 38 -13.65 -2.50 -0.99
C PRO A 38 -14.14 -2.14 0.41
N LEU A 39 -13.47 -2.69 1.42
CA LEU A 39 -13.71 -2.30 2.82
C LEU A 39 -13.38 -0.81 3.00
N SER A 40 -14.15 -0.13 3.85
CA SER A 40 -13.96 1.30 4.08
C SER A 40 -12.80 1.56 5.04
N PHE A 41 -11.72 2.10 4.52
CA PHE A 41 -10.55 2.55 5.28
C PHE A 41 -10.95 3.62 6.32
N LEU A 42 -11.74 4.59 5.90
CA LEU A 42 -12.18 5.68 6.78
C LEU A 42 -13.08 5.19 7.90
N ASP A 43 -14.03 4.30 7.61
CA ASP A 43 -14.96 3.80 8.62
C ASP A 43 -14.24 2.99 9.70
N GLU A 44 -13.22 2.23 9.35
CA GLU A 44 -12.41 1.49 10.32
C GLU A 44 -11.71 2.43 11.30
N LEU A 45 -11.17 3.54 10.82
CA LEU A 45 -10.55 4.57 11.67
C LEU A 45 -11.59 5.26 12.56
N ARG A 46 -12.75 5.60 12.00
CA ARG A 46 -13.86 6.21 12.74
C ARG A 46 -14.38 5.29 13.83
N ASN A 47 -14.51 4.00 13.55
CA ASN A 47 -14.98 3.01 14.51
C ASN A 47 -14.05 2.90 15.72
N LYS A 48 -12.74 2.90 15.50
CA LYS A 48 -11.76 2.93 16.58
C LYS A 48 -11.92 4.18 17.45
N ASN A 49 -12.12 5.32 16.83
CA ASN A 49 -12.37 6.59 17.54
C ASN A 49 -13.63 6.53 18.41
N LYS A 50 -14.72 5.97 17.87
CA LYS A 50 -15.98 5.79 18.61
C LYS A 50 -15.82 4.87 19.83
N GLU A 51 -14.93 3.89 19.72
CA GLU A 51 -14.61 2.97 20.84
C GLU A 51 -13.64 3.60 21.86
N GLY A 52 -13.22 4.84 21.67
CA GLY A 52 -12.22 5.50 22.51
C GLY A 52 -10.80 4.96 22.32
N LYS A 53 -10.54 4.29 21.21
CA LYS A 53 -9.23 3.71 20.87
C LYS A 53 -8.54 4.51 19.77
N ALA A 54 -7.21 4.38 19.70
CA ALA A 54 -6.43 4.95 18.59
C ALA A 54 -6.63 4.12 17.32
N GLY A 55 -6.85 4.79 16.20
CA GLY A 55 -6.85 4.15 14.88
C GLY A 55 -5.42 4.02 14.36
N ILE A 56 -4.89 2.81 14.36
CA ILE A 56 -3.52 2.55 13.91
C ILE A 56 -3.54 2.10 12.44
N ILE A 57 -2.75 2.79 11.62
CA ILE A 57 -2.46 2.37 10.25
C ILE A 57 -1.09 1.69 10.29
N ALA A 58 -1.08 0.38 10.13
CA ALA A 58 0.15 -0.42 10.18
C ALA A 58 0.72 -0.59 8.77
N GLU A 59 2.00 -0.29 8.59
CA GLU A 59 2.67 -0.39 7.28
C GLU A 59 3.38 -1.73 7.12
N VAL A 60 3.13 -2.39 5.98
CA VAL A 60 3.84 -3.59 5.55
C VAL A 60 4.90 -3.16 4.54
N LYS A 61 6.17 -3.17 4.95
CA LYS A 61 7.28 -2.65 4.14
C LYS A 61 8.55 -3.45 4.35
N LYS A 62 9.10 -3.96 3.25
CA LYS A 62 10.38 -4.68 3.27
C LYS A 62 11.58 -3.75 3.17
N ALA A 63 11.50 -2.78 2.27
CA ALA A 63 12.62 -1.93 1.89
C ALA A 63 12.15 -0.53 1.49
N SER A 64 13.08 0.42 1.47
CA SER A 64 12.84 1.76 0.99
C SER A 64 14.03 2.27 0.18
N PRO A 65 13.84 3.28 -0.70
CA PRO A 65 14.95 3.85 -1.47
C PRO A 65 16.06 4.47 -0.59
N SER A 66 15.69 5.02 0.57
CA SER A 66 16.64 5.70 1.46
C SER A 66 17.31 4.77 2.46
N LYS A 67 16.65 3.71 2.89
CA LYS A 67 17.10 2.79 3.93
C LYS A 67 17.53 1.42 3.42
N GLY A 68 17.26 1.10 2.16
CA GLY A 68 17.46 -0.22 1.61
C GLY A 68 16.52 -1.25 2.25
N ILE A 69 17.00 -2.47 2.45
CA ILE A 69 16.21 -3.52 3.09
C ILE A 69 16.05 -3.23 4.58
N ILE A 70 14.80 -3.11 5.02
CA ILE A 70 14.46 -2.82 6.42
C ILE A 70 14.35 -4.13 7.21
N LYS A 71 13.80 -5.19 6.59
CA LYS A 71 13.65 -6.51 7.19
C LYS A 71 14.04 -7.59 6.20
N GLU A 72 15.09 -8.34 6.50
CA GLU A 72 15.63 -9.43 5.66
C GLU A 72 14.65 -10.60 5.55
N ASP A 73 14.15 -11.07 6.69
CA ASP A 73 13.20 -12.17 6.78
C ASP A 73 11.77 -11.64 6.69
N PHE A 74 11.36 -11.30 5.47
CA PHE A 74 10.11 -10.60 5.21
C PHE A 74 9.05 -11.53 4.61
N ASN A 75 7.98 -11.79 5.38
CA ASN A 75 6.78 -12.46 4.91
C ASN A 75 5.59 -11.50 5.09
N HIS A 76 5.17 -10.85 3.99
CA HIS A 76 4.14 -9.82 4.02
C HIS A 76 2.77 -10.34 4.51
N ILE A 77 2.44 -11.59 4.20
CA ILE A 77 1.17 -12.19 4.60
C ILE A 77 1.12 -12.40 6.11
N GLU A 78 2.17 -12.96 6.69
CA GLU A 78 2.26 -13.18 8.14
C GLU A 78 2.27 -11.86 8.90
N ILE A 79 3.02 -10.88 8.42
CA ILE A 79 3.07 -9.53 9.01
C ILE A 79 1.67 -8.89 9.01
N ALA A 80 0.97 -8.95 7.88
CA ALA A 80 -0.38 -8.40 7.77
C ALA A 80 -1.35 -9.07 8.76
N LYS A 81 -1.28 -10.39 8.89
CA LYS A 81 -2.10 -11.15 9.85
C LYS A 81 -1.79 -10.78 11.30
N GLU A 82 -0.53 -10.60 11.64
CA GLU A 82 -0.11 -10.18 12.98
C GLU A 82 -0.62 -8.77 13.31
N TYR A 83 -0.56 -7.85 12.36
CA TYR A 83 -1.12 -6.51 12.52
C TYR A 83 -2.62 -6.55 12.76
N GLU A 84 -3.35 -7.37 12.01
CA GLU A 84 -4.79 -7.55 12.20
C GLU A 84 -5.12 -8.09 13.59
N LYS A 85 -4.41 -9.14 14.03
CA LYS A 85 -4.55 -9.71 15.38
C LYS A 85 -4.23 -8.71 16.48
N GLY A 86 -3.24 -7.84 16.24
CA GLY A 86 -2.85 -6.80 17.18
C GLY A 86 -3.81 -5.62 17.27
N GLY A 87 -4.84 -5.59 16.42
CA GLY A 87 -5.88 -4.57 16.44
C GLY A 87 -5.64 -3.36 15.55
N ALA A 88 -4.77 -3.46 14.56
CA ALA A 88 -4.61 -2.40 13.56
C ALA A 88 -5.94 -2.14 12.85
N ALA A 89 -6.29 -0.88 12.67
CA ALA A 89 -7.51 -0.49 11.95
C ALA A 89 -7.36 -0.67 10.44
N CYS A 90 -6.19 -0.35 9.92
CA CYS A 90 -5.88 -0.37 8.49
C CYS A 90 -4.46 -0.86 8.24
N LEU A 91 -4.22 -1.30 7.01
CA LEU A 91 -2.89 -1.68 6.54
C LEU A 91 -2.47 -0.73 5.42
N SER A 92 -1.19 -0.35 5.41
CA SER A 92 -0.53 0.38 4.32
C SER A 92 0.54 -0.53 3.71
N ILE A 93 0.62 -0.55 2.40
CA ILE A 93 1.57 -1.41 1.66
C ILE A 93 2.50 -0.55 0.80
#